data_0a102be9c6fa69746f266c3987c13f89
#
_entry.id   0a102be9c6fa69746f266c3987c13f89
#
_cell.length_a   1.000
_cell.length_b   1.000
_cell.length_c   1.000
_cell.angle_alpha   90.00
_cell.angle_beta   90.00
_cell.angle_gamma   90.00
#
_symmetry.space_group_name_H-M   'P 1'
#
loop_
_entity.id
_entity.type
_entity.pdbx_description
1 polymer ?
#
loop_
_entity_poly.entity_id
_entity_poly.type
_entity_poly.pdbx_seq_one_letter_code
_entity_poly.pdbx_strand_id
1 'polypeptide(L)'
;MDKVLDSALLSSANKRKGILAIGAHPDDIELGCGASLARLAQKGIYIAAVVMTTGNSGTDGIIDRHEESRNSLKILGCHQTIHLNFADTRAHLQLNDMISALEDIIKNQIPSDVEIMRVYTMHDADRHQDHLAVLSSFNGCLPNYSANSRLRNPKYLAFIYASGF
;
A
#
# COMPACT_ATOMS: atom_id res chain seq x y z
N MET A 1 -21.54 -3.13 33.27
CA MET A 1 -20.13 -2.86 32.84
C MET A 1 -19.59 -3.93 31.88
N ASP A 2 -20.32 -5.03 31.69
CA ASP A 2 -19.82 -6.21 30.92
C ASP A 2 -20.13 -6.22 29.42
N LYS A 3 -21.11 -5.42 28.95
CA LYS A 3 -21.49 -5.41 27.52
C LYS A 3 -20.49 -4.73 26.58
N VAL A 4 -19.63 -3.86 27.07
CA VAL A 4 -18.63 -3.14 26.26
C VAL A 4 -17.37 -3.99 26.05
N LEU A 5 -17.01 -4.82 27.02
CA LEU A 5 -15.89 -5.77 26.89
C LEU A 5 -16.24 -6.90 25.90
N ASP A 6 -17.48 -7.40 25.89
CA ASP A 6 -17.91 -8.45 24.98
C ASP A 6 -17.93 -7.98 23.52
N SER A 7 -18.31 -6.75 23.24
CA SER A 7 -18.28 -6.22 21.87
C SER A 7 -16.88 -6.04 21.31
N ALA A 8 -15.89 -5.73 22.14
CA ALA A 8 -14.49 -5.62 21.76
C ALA A 8 -13.84 -7.00 21.50
N LEU A 9 -14.22 -8.01 22.26
CA LEU A 9 -13.74 -9.39 22.09
C LEU A 9 -14.39 -10.06 20.87
N LEU A 10 -15.66 -9.79 20.59
CA LEU A 10 -16.38 -10.31 19.41
C LEU A 10 -15.91 -9.62 18.12
N SER A 11 -15.50 -8.34 18.18
CA SER A 11 -14.91 -7.61 17.05
C SER A 11 -13.56 -8.15 16.59
N SER A 12 -12.80 -8.82 17.47
CA SER A 12 -11.48 -9.35 17.17
C SER A 12 -11.52 -10.75 16.49
N ALA A 13 -12.61 -11.49 16.66
CA ALA A 13 -12.64 -12.92 16.29
C ALA A 13 -12.92 -13.21 14.81
N ASN A 14 -13.28 -12.21 13.99
CA ASN A 14 -13.74 -12.48 12.62
C ASN A 14 -13.31 -11.44 11.56
N LYS A 15 -12.15 -10.82 11.72
CA LYS A 15 -11.61 -9.90 10.71
C LYS A 15 -11.05 -10.67 9.52
N ARG A 16 -11.35 -10.19 8.29
CA ARG A 16 -10.71 -10.69 7.07
C ARG A 16 -9.23 -10.34 7.09
N LYS A 17 -8.39 -11.32 6.73
CA LYS A 17 -6.95 -11.06 6.54
C LYS A 17 -6.74 -10.20 5.31
N GLY A 18 -5.90 -9.18 5.43
CA GLY A 18 -5.60 -8.23 4.36
C GLY A 18 -4.11 -8.02 4.15
N ILE A 19 -3.80 -7.51 2.98
CA ILE A 19 -2.47 -7.08 2.55
C ILE A 19 -2.59 -5.67 2.02
N LEU A 20 -1.60 -4.85 2.34
CA LEU A 20 -1.40 -3.53 1.76
C LEU A 20 -0.15 -3.57 0.87
N ALA A 21 -0.27 -3.20 -0.40
CA ALA A 21 0.85 -3.02 -1.32
C ALA A 21 0.99 -1.53 -1.64
N ILE A 22 2.19 -0.98 -1.51
CA ILE A 22 2.47 0.44 -1.71
C ILE A 22 3.62 0.57 -2.71
N GLY A 23 3.34 1.09 -3.89
CA GLY A 23 4.31 1.41 -4.94
C GLY A 23 4.51 2.91 -5.10
N ALA A 24 5.63 3.34 -5.64
CA ALA A 24 5.88 4.73 -5.98
C ALA A 24 5.20 5.10 -7.29
N HIS A 25 5.39 4.29 -8.32
CA HIS A 25 4.90 4.54 -9.68
C HIS A 25 3.89 3.48 -10.13
N PRO A 26 3.07 3.81 -11.15
CA PRO A 26 2.25 2.81 -11.85
C PRO A 26 3.15 1.78 -12.53
N ASP A 27 3.20 0.56 -12.05
CA ASP A 27 3.93 -0.64 -12.46
C ASP A 27 4.79 -1.28 -11.34
N ASP A 28 5.22 -0.53 -10.34
CA ASP A 28 6.08 -1.04 -9.26
C ASP A 28 5.48 -2.27 -8.54
N ILE A 29 4.19 -2.20 -8.21
CA ILE A 29 3.48 -3.27 -7.50
C ILE A 29 3.38 -4.51 -8.37
N GLU A 30 3.04 -4.33 -9.63
CA GLU A 30 2.89 -5.39 -10.63
C GLU A 30 4.21 -6.13 -10.83
N LEU A 31 5.28 -5.38 -11.05
CA LEU A 31 6.62 -5.94 -11.27
C LEU A 31 7.24 -6.51 -9.99
N GLY A 32 7.08 -5.79 -8.87
CA GLY A 32 7.72 -6.16 -7.60
C GLY A 32 7.06 -7.33 -6.88
N CYS A 33 5.74 -7.42 -6.88
CA CYS A 33 5.02 -8.42 -6.12
C CYS A 33 3.72 -8.95 -6.77
N GLY A 34 3.42 -8.61 -8.02
CA GLY A 34 2.16 -8.97 -8.67
C GLY A 34 1.83 -10.46 -8.63
N ALA A 35 2.79 -11.33 -8.91
CA ALA A 35 2.57 -12.79 -8.82
C ALA A 35 2.19 -13.25 -7.40
N SER A 36 2.80 -12.64 -6.38
CA SER A 36 2.47 -12.90 -4.97
C SER A 36 1.06 -12.43 -4.63
N LEU A 37 0.68 -11.24 -5.10
CA LEU A 37 -0.66 -10.70 -4.88
C LEU A 37 -1.73 -11.57 -5.55
N ALA A 38 -1.54 -11.94 -6.82
CA ALA A 38 -2.45 -12.81 -7.55
C ALA A 38 -2.68 -14.15 -6.82
N ARG A 39 -1.60 -14.77 -6.33
CA ARG A 39 -1.70 -16.00 -5.55
C ARG A 39 -2.46 -15.81 -4.23
N LEU A 40 -2.28 -14.68 -3.56
CA LEU A 40 -2.94 -14.38 -2.29
C LEU A 40 -4.41 -14.04 -2.50
N ALA A 41 -4.75 -13.31 -3.57
CA ALA A 41 -6.13 -13.03 -3.96
C ALA A 41 -6.92 -14.31 -4.20
N GLN A 42 -6.33 -15.30 -4.92
CA GLN A 42 -6.94 -16.62 -5.14
C GLN A 42 -7.23 -17.38 -3.84
N LYS A 43 -6.54 -17.06 -2.75
CA LYS A 43 -6.78 -17.62 -1.41
C LYS A 43 -7.79 -16.84 -0.58
N GLY A 44 -8.46 -15.85 -1.17
CA GLY A 44 -9.45 -15.03 -0.49
C GLY A 44 -8.87 -13.97 0.45
N ILE A 45 -7.58 -13.64 0.31
CA ILE A 45 -6.95 -12.57 1.08
C ILE A 45 -7.35 -11.21 0.47
N TYR A 46 -7.82 -10.29 1.29
CA TYR A 46 -8.12 -8.93 0.85
C TYR A 46 -6.81 -8.19 0.47
N ILE A 47 -6.80 -7.51 -0.66
CA ILE A 47 -5.63 -6.78 -1.14
C ILE A 47 -6.03 -5.34 -1.46
N ALA A 48 -5.38 -4.40 -0.77
CA ALA A 48 -5.38 -2.98 -1.11
C ALA A 48 -4.04 -2.62 -1.75
N ALA A 49 -4.08 -1.93 -2.88
CA ALA A 49 -2.91 -1.42 -3.59
C ALA A 49 -2.95 0.11 -3.63
N VAL A 50 -1.84 0.75 -3.31
CA VAL A 50 -1.66 2.21 -3.30
C VAL A 50 -0.49 2.57 -4.20
N VAL A 51 -0.74 3.39 -5.21
CA VAL A 51 0.28 3.99 -6.07
C VAL A 51 0.40 5.46 -5.69
N MET A 52 1.61 5.89 -5.32
CA MET A 52 1.80 7.18 -4.66
C MET A 52 1.93 8.35 -5.65
N THR A 53 2.62 8.15 -6.78
CA THR A 53 2.89 9.23 -7.74
C THR A 53 2.13 9.02 -9.06
N THR A 54 2.09 10.08 -9.85
CA THR A 54 1.46 10.03 -11.17
C THR A 54 2.23 9.18 -12.19
N GLY A 55 3.55 8.99 -11.99
CA GLY A 55 4.42 8.33 -12.96
C GLY A 55 4.57 9.06 -14.30
N ASN A 56 4.25 10.35 -14.37
CA ASN A 56 4.16 11.08 -15.63
C ASN A 56 5.51 11.54 -16.20
N SER A 57 6.57 11.55 -15.40
CA SER A 57 7.88 12.03 -15.85
C SER A 57 8.57 11.13 -16.89
N GLY A 58 8.08 9.91 -17.04
CA GLY A 58 8.59 8.93 -18.01
C GLY A 58 7.76 8.79 -19.30
N THR A 59 6.74 9.65 -19.52
CA THR A 59 5.83 9.49 -20.67
C THR A 59 5.59 10.83 -21.37
N ASP A 60 5.22 10.75 -22.66
CA ASP A 60 4.84 11.92 -23.46
C ASP A 60 3.45 12.49 -23.13
N GLY A 61 2.85 12.05 -22.02
CA GLY A 61 1.54 12.52 -21.55
C GLY A 61 0.33 11.98 -22.33
N ILE A 62 0.53 11.05 -23.25
CA ILE A 62 -0.53 10.46 -24.10
C ILE A 62 -1.23 9.30 -23.39
N ILE A 63 -0.55 8.66 -22.45
CA ILE A 63 -1.03 7.42 -21.80
C ILE A 63 -1.43 7.76 -20.35
N ASP A 64 -2.66 7.41 -19.96
CA ASP A 64 -3.06 7.44 -18.56
C ASP A 64 -2.51 6.20 -17.83
N ARG A 65 -1.31 6.33 -17.29
CA ARG A 65 -0.64 5.27 -16.54
C ARG A 65 -1.43 4.82 -15.31
N HIS A 66 -2.24 5.69 -14.72
CA HIS A 66 -3.11 5.31 -13.60
C HIS A 66 -4.24 4.38 -14.04
N GLU A 67 -4.79 4.57 -15.26
CA GLU A 67 -5.80 3.67 -15.79
C GLU A 67 -5.21 2.30 -16.12
N GLU A 68 -4.03 2.27 -16.74
CA GLU A 68 -3.33 1.02 -17.00
C GLU A 68 -3.04 0.25 -15.72
N SER A 69 -2.50 0.91 -14.70
CA SER A 69 -2.22 0.30 -13.40
C SER A 69 -3.50 -0.17 -12.70
N ARG A 70 -4.60 0.61 -12.74
CA ARG A 70 -5.89 0.13 -12.19
C ARG A 70 -6.35 -1.16 -12.85
N ASN A 71 -6.22 -1.24 -14.16
CA ASN A 71 -6.63 -2.43 -14.91
C ASN A 71 -5.74 -3.64 -14.60
N SER A 72 -4.42 -3.46 -14.55
CA SER A 72 -3.48 -4.52 -14.22
C SER A 72 -3.65 -5.03 -12.79
N LEU A 73 -3.76 -4.14 -11.81
CA LEU A 73 -3.98 -4.48 -10.41
C LEU A 73 -5.33 -5.21 -10.20
N LYS A 74 -6.36 -4.83 -10.95
CA LYS A 74 -7.64 -5.55 -10.96
C LYS A 74 -7.50 -6.98 -11.49
N ILE A 75 -6.73 -7.18 -12.56
CA ILE A 75 -6.44 -8.51 -13.11
C ILE A 75 -5.68 -9.36 -12.07
N LEU A 76 -4.76 -8.77 -11.31
CA LEU A 76 -4.05 -9.43 -10.22
C LEU A 76 -4.94 -9.76 -9.00
N GLY A 77 -6.20 -9.32 -9.01
CA GLY A 77 -7.17 -9.60 -7.94
C GLY A 77 -7.10 -8.63 -6.77
N CYS A 78 -6.55 -7.42 -6.96
CA CYS A 78 -6.63 -6.38 -5.95
C CYS A 78 -8.09 -5.95 -5.75
N HIS A 79 -8.53 -5.94 -4.50
CA HIS A 79 -9.91 -5.59 -4.13
C HIS A 79 -10.13 -4.08 -4.11
N GLN A 80 -9.08 -3.34 -3.81
CA GLN A 80 -9.06 -1.88 -3.78
C GLN A 80 -7.77 -1.36 -4.40
N THR A 81 -7.89 -0.36 -5.27
CA THR A 81 -6.75 0.34 -5.87
C THR A 81 -6.90 1.84 -5.63
N ILE A 82 -5.90 2.46 -5.05
CA ILE A 82 -5.85 3.88 -4.73
C ILE A 82 -4.66 4.47 -5.46
N HIS A 83 -4.92 5.50 -6.27
CA HIS A 83 -3.89 6.23 -6.99
C HIS A 83 -3.86 7.65 -6.47
N LEU A 84 -2.72 8.03 -5.92
CA LEU A 84 -2.44 9.38 -5.44
C LEU A 84 -1.71 10.18 -6.53
N ASN A 85 -1.65 11.49 -6.35
CA ASN A 85 -1.13 12.40 -7.37
C ASN A 85 0.12 13.14 -6.87
N PHE A 86 0.97 12.49 -6.09
CA PHE A 86 2.24 13.09 -5.72
C PHE A 86 3.13 13.26 -6.95
N ALA A 87 3.95 14.31 -6.92
CA ALA A 87 4.80 14.63 -8.06
C ALA A 87 5.87 13.57 -8.27
N ASP A 88 5.85 12.94 -9.44
CA ASP A 88 6.88 12.03 -9.90
C ASP A 88 8.24 12.73 -9.93
N THR A 89 9.30 12.05 -9.53
CA THR A 89 10.67 12.56 -9.33
C THR A 89 10.86 13.57 -8.21
N ARG A 90 9.78 13.97 -7.53
CA ARG A 90 9.78 14.98 -6.46
C ARG A 90 9.02 14.54 -5.21
N ALA A 91 8.71 13.25 -5.07
CA ALA A 91 7.96 12.72 -3.93
C ALA A 91 8.63 13.04 -2.59
N HIS A 92 9.97 13.04 -2.55
CA HIS A 92 10.75 13.38 -1.34
C HIS A 92 10.46 14.79 -0.78
N LEU A 93 10.00 15.73 -1.61
CA LEU A 93 9.62 17.08 -1.18
C LEU A 93 8.23 17.12 -0.52
N GLN A 94 7.45 16.05 -0.63
CA GLN A 94 6.06 15.95 -0.16
C GLN A 94 5.88 14.89 0.95
N LEU A 95 6.97 14.57 1.67
CA LEU A 95 6.99 13.44 2.61
C LEU A 95 5.88 13.52 3.68
N ASN A 96 5.65 14.70 4.26
CA ASN A 96 4.61 14.88 5.30
C ASN A 96 3.21 14.65 4.74
N ASP A 97 2.94 15.11 3.52
CA ASP A 97 1.65 14.91 2.86
C ASP A 97 1.45 13.43 2.50
N MET A 98 2.52 12.74 2.09
CA MET A 98 2.50 11.30 1.84
C MET A 98 2.21 10.50 3.12
N ILE A 99 2.82 10.86 4.25
CA ILE A 99 2.54 10.26 5.56
C ILE A 99 1.06 10.43 5.89
N SER A 100 0.55 11.66 5.82
CA SER A 100 -0.85 11.96 6.14
C SER A 100 -1.83 11.21 5.24
N ALA A 101 -1.53 11.11 3.94
CA ALA A 101 -2.34 10.36 2.99
C ALA A 101 -2.37 8.86 3.29
N LEU A 102 -1.21 8.25 3.60
CA LEU A 102 -1.15 6.84 3.99
C LEU A 102 -1.87 6.57 5.31
N GLU A 103 -1.75 7.47 6.29
CA GLU A 103 -2.50 7.36 7.54
C GLU A 103 -4.00 7.39 7.30
N ASP A 104 -4.49 8.30 6.47
CA ASP A 104 -5.91 8.37 6.10
C ASP A 104 -6.38 7.10 5.40
N ILE A 105 -5.62 6.60 4.42
CA ILE A 105 -5.95 5.36 3.72
C ILE A 105 -6.08 4.20 4.70
N ILE A 106 -5.08 3.99 5.54
CA ILE A 106 -5.05 2.86 6.47
C ILE A 106 -6.18 2.99 7.51
N LYS A 107 -6.44 4.20 7.99
CA LYS A 107 -7.43 4.45 9.04
C LYS A 107 -8.85 4.47 8.55
N ASN A 108 -9.10 5.10 7.41
CA ASN A 108 -10.45 5.48 6.97
C ASN A 108 -10.90 4.80 5.67
N GLN A 109 -9.99 4.42 4.78
CA GLN A 109 -10.37 3.91 3.47
C GLN A 109 -10.32 2.37 3.38
N ILE A 110 -9.42 1.70 4.13
CA ILE A 110 -9.46 0.24 4.22
C ILE A 110 -10.68 -0.18 5.07
N PRO A 111 -11.48 -1.17 4.61
CA PRO A 111 -12.66 -1.63 5.34
C PRO A 111 -12.36 -2.01 6.80
N SER A 112 -13.25 -1.66 7.71
CA SER A 112 -13.05 -1.84 9.16
C SER A 112 -12.97 -3.30 9.61
N ASP A 113 -13.51 -4.20 8.81
CA ASP A 113 -13.46 -5.65 9.01
C ASP A 113 -12.18 -6.30 8.44
N VAL A 114 -11.26 -5.50 7.87
CA VAL A 114 -9.97 -5.97 7.36
C VAL A 114 -8.86 -5.72 8.37
N GLU A 115 -8.06 -6.74 8.65
CA GLU A 115 -6.81 -6.66 9.42
C GLU A 115 -5.62 -6.85 8.49
N ILE A 116 -4.77 -5.83 8.37
CA ILE A 116 -3.58 -5.88 7.52
C ILE A 116 -2.50 -6.72 8.21
N MET A 117 -2.23 -7.90 7.64
CA MET A 117 -1.26 -8.87 8.14
C MET A 117 0.14 -8.65 7.57
N ARG A 118 0.23 -7.99 6.42
CA ARG A 118 1.48 -7.81 5.69
C ARG A 118 1.42 -6.56 4.83
N VAL A 119 2.56 -5.87 4.74
CA VAL A 119 2.74 -4.76 3.82
C VAL A 119 3.86 -5.09 2.85
N TYR A 120 3.61 -4.88 1.56
CA TYR A 120 4.61 -4.85 0.52
C TYR A 120 4.91 -3.38 0.21
N THR A 121 6.18 -3.00 0.24
CA THR A 121 6.60 -1.62 -0.06
C THR A 121 8.02 -1.62 -0.60
N MET A 122 8.55 -0.44 -0.91
CA MET A 122 9.87 -0.25 -1.50
C MET A 122 11.00 -0.75 -0.58
N HIS A 123 12.15 -1.13 -1.18
CA HIS A 123 13.31 -1.63 -0.46
C HIS A 123 14.25 -0.48 -0.05
N ASP A 124 14.91 -0.59 1.10
CA ASP A 124 15.83 0.43 1.63
C ASP A 124 17.15 0.55 0.85
N ALA A 125 17.53 -0.51 0.13
CA ALA A 125 18.68 -0.48 -0.76
C ALA A 125 18.37 0.03 -2.18
N ASP A 126 17.12 0.45 -2.44
CA ASP A 126 16.77 1.07 -3.70
C ASP A 126 17.45 2.44 -3.85
N ARG A 127 17.77 2.81 -5.09
CA ARG A 127 18.43 4.08 -5.40
C ARG A 127 17.47 5.15 -5.94
N HIS A 128 16.24 4.75 -6.29
CA HIS A 128 15.27 5.70 -6.81
C HIS A 128 14.73 6.59 -5.69
N GLN A 129 14.84 7.90 -5.86
CA GLN A 129 14.45 8.88 -4.83
C GLN A 129 12.99 8.76 -4.39
N ASP A 130 12.07 8.47 -5.31
CA ASP A 130 10.65 8.33 -4.98
C ASP A 130 10.38 7.00 -4.25
N HIS A 131 11.10 5.92 -4.56
CA HIS A 131 11.02 4.67 -3.82
C HIS A 131 11.45 4.87 -2.37
N LEU A 132 12.56 5.58 -2.14
CA LEU A 132 13.02 5.93 -0.80
C LEU A 132 12.03 6.85 -0.06
N ALA A 133 11.39 7.79 -0.77
CA ALA A 133 10.36 8.65 -0.19
C ALA A 133 9.12 7.84 0.22
N VAL A 134 8.68 6.88 -0.60
CA VAL A 134 7.56 5.99 -0.26
C VAL A 134 7.89 5.14 0.95
N LEU A 135 9.07 4.52 1.01
CA LEU A 135 9.50 3.76 2.18
C LEU A 135 9.55 4.63 3.44
N SER A 136 10.11 5.85 3.32
CA SER A 136 10.21 6.80 4.43
C SER A 136 8.83 7.25 4.92
N SER A 137 7.89 7.50 3.99
CA SER A 137 6.52 7.88 4.35
C SER A 137 5.79 6.75 5.08
N PHE A 138 5.95 5.52 4.62
CA PHE A 138 5.36 4.36 5.30
C PHE A 138 5.97 4.16 6.69
N ASN A 139 7.28 4.26 6.85
CA ASN A 139 7.95 4.18 8.15
C ASN A 139 7.49 5.30 9.10
N GLY A 140 7.23 6.50 8.58
CA GLY A 140 6.67 7.62 9.33
C GLY A 140 5.26 7.37 9.87
N CYS A 141 4.47 6.53 9.20
CA CYS A 141 3.14 6.16 9.66
C CYS A 141 3.15 5.20 10.86
N LEU A 142 4.20 4.38 11.03
CA LEU A 142 4.22 3.26 11.98
C LEU A 142 4.07 3.65 13.45
N PRO A 143 4.67 4.74 13.98
CA PRO A 143 4.53 5.12 15.38
C PRO A 143 3.08 5.37 15.81
N ASN A 144 2.24 5.84 14.89
CA ASN A 144 0.85 6.18 15.15
C ASN A 144 -0.08 4.95 15.12
N TYR A 145 0.41 3.79 14.66
CA TYR A 145 -0.39 2.57 14.52
C TYR A 145 -0.22 1.56 15.66
N SER A 146 0.76 1.74 16.54
CA SER A 146 0.95 0.86 17.72
C SER A 146 -0.24 0.92 18.70
N ALA A 147 -1.03 1.98 18.69
CA ALA A 147 -2.17 2.19 19.59
C ALA A 147 -3.54 1.82 19.00
N ASN A 148 -3.69 1.68 17.66
CA ASN A 148 -4.99 1.48 17.01
C ASN A 148 -4.93 0.51 15.80
N SER A 149 -4.53 -0.68 16.01
CA SER A 149 -5.16 -1.97 15.69
C SER A 149 -5.55 -2.40 14.28
N ARG A 150 -5.27 -1.71 13.18
CA ARG A 150 -5.41 -2.32 11.83
C ARG A 150 -4.12 -2.92 11.32
N LEU A 151 -2.98 -2.47 11.84
CA LEU A 151 -1.65 -3.02 11.58
C LEU A 151 -1.13 -3.69 12.86
N ARG A 152 -1.49 -4.94 13.10
CA ARG A 152 -0.90 -5.73 14.20
C ARG A 152 0.40 -6.36 13.71
N ASN A 153 1.56 -5.77 14.07
CA ASN A 153 2.88 -6.31 13.73
C ASN A 153 2.96 -6.85 12.29
N PRO A 154 2.75 -6.02 11.27
CA PRO A 154 2.79 -6.48 9.90
C PRO A 154 4.20 -7.02 9.60
N LYS A 155 4.28 -8.20 9.04
CA LYS A 155 5.53 -8.69 8.49
C LYS A 155 5.81 -7.92 7.22
N TYR A 156 6.84 -7.09 7.22
CA TYR A 156 7.28 -6.36 6.04
C TYR A 156 7.91 -7.30 5.04
N LEU A 157 7.55 -7.17 3.79
CA LEU A 157 8.30 -7.70 2.67
C LEU A 157 8.59 -6.52 1.76
N ALA A 158 9.86 -6.23 1.55
CA ALA A 158 10.27 -5.22 0.62
C ALA A 158 10.22 -5.75 -0.81
N PHE A 159 9.89 -4.90 -1.77
CA PHE A 159 10.07 -5.21 -3.17
C PHE A 159 11.56 -5.21 -3.50
N ILE A 160 12.01 -6.19 -4.27
CA ILE A 160 13.31 -6.10 -4.92
C ILE A 160 13.01 -5.57 -6.31
N TYR A 161 13.17 -4.27 -6.49
CA TYR A 161 13.19 -3.68 -7.82
C TYR A 161 14.61 -3.84 -8.35
N ALA A 162 14.77 -4.69 -9.35
CA ALA A 162 16.01 -4.72 -10.10
C ALA A 162 16.00 -3.50 -11.04
N SER A 163 16.46 -2.34 -10.56
CA SER A 163 16.84 -1.23 -11.44
C SER A 163 18.11 -1.63 -12.18
N GLY A 164 17.95 -2.46 -13.17
CA GLY A 164 19.00 -2.88 -14.06
C GLY A 164 18.54 -2.63 -15.48
N PHE A 165 18.76 -1.43 -15.96
CA PHE A 165 19.15 -1.17 -17.38
C PHE A 165 19.41 0.31 -17.50
#